data_3135fd374b58ca8e6bd76baf4d127a3e
#
_entry.id   3135fd374b58ca8e6bd76baf4d127a3e
#
_cell.length_a   1.000
_cell.length_b   1.000
_cell.length_c   1.000
_cell.angle_alpha   90.00
_cell.angle_beta   90.00
_cell.angle_gamma   90.00
#
_symmetry.space_group_name_H-M   'P 1'
#
loop_
_entity.id
_entity.type
_entity.pdbx_description
1 polymer ?
#
loop_
_entity_poly.entity_id
_entity_poly.type
_entity_poly.pdbx_seq_one_letter_code
_entity_poly.pdbx_strand_id
1 'polypeptide(L)'
;SLIKGHQEIIKESRGWFLSIFLVFFIRGYVYEPWQIPSGSMKPNLEVGDFVLVNRNAYGLEIPFTGRSKIFSKGPEIGEIVVFFPPHKPTVPFVKRVIAKGGDTISYVNKRLYINREEYEQELVQTDAFGVEILTENNNIKEYSIRHMQRTSADIFELVVPEGSYFVVGDNRDNSNDSRSWGFIKEESIWGRADFIWLSWKSGEWPNFSRAGKVK
;
A
#
# COMPACT_ATOMS: atom_id res chain seq x y z
N SER A 1 35.41 44.85 0.64
CA SER A 1 34.42 44.23 -0.28
C SER A 1 34.39 42.72 -0.24
N LEU A 2 35.52 42.02 -0.10
CA LEU A 2 35.61 40.56 -0.04
C LEU A 2 34.89 39.94 1.18
N ILE A 3 34.93 40.56 2.34
CA ILE A 3 34.30 40.08 3.59
C ILE A 3 32.76 40.16 3.48
N LYS A 4 32.19 41.20 2.85
CA LYS A 4 30.75 41.30 2.61
C LYS A 4 30.25 40.23 1.65
N GLY A 5 30.97 39.97 0.57
CA GLY A 5 30.63 38.89 -0.37
C GLY A 5 30.65 37.50 0.29
N HIS A 6 31.58 37.23 1.19
CA HIS A 6 31.64 35.96 1.93
C HIS A 6 30.44 35.79 2.88
N GLN A 7 30.01 36.85 3.54
CA GLN A 7 28.84 36.82 4.43
C GLN A 7 27.52 36.62 3.68
N GLU A 8 27.39 37.20 2.49
CA GLU A 8 26.21 36.99 1.63
C GLU A 8 26.15 35.52 1.13
N ILE A 9 27.26 34.98 0.65
CA ILE A 9 27.35 33.53 0.22
C ILE A 9 27.00 32.60 1.37
N ILE A 10 27.49 32.86 2.58
CA ILE A 10 27.18 32.04 3.77
C ILE A 10 25.68 32.15 4.12
N LYS A 11 25.08 33.34 3.99
CA LYS A 11 23.65 33.50 4.28
C LYS A 11 22.75 32.82 3.25
N GLU A 12 23.09 32.91 1.98
CA GLU A 12 22.40 32.19 0.91
C GLU A 12 22.56 30.67 1.03
N SER A 13 23.79 30.18 1.26
CA SER A 13 24.06 28.75 1.41
C SER A 13 23.33 28.13 2.61
N ARG A 14 23.14 28.87 3.71
CA ARG A 14 22.35 28.42 4.87
C ARG A 14 20.88 28.21 4.51
N GLY A 15 20.30 29.09 3.70
CA GLY A 15 18.91 28.94 3.22
C GLY A 15 18.72 27.70 2.36
N TRP A 16 19.62 27.50 1.39
CA TRP A 16 19.62 26.31 0.55
C TRP A 16 19.88 25.02 1.34
N PHE A 17 20.82 25.03 2.27
CA PHE A 17 21.11 23.90 3.12
C PHE A 17 19.89 23.47 3.94
N LEU A 18 19.19 24.42 4.55
CA LEU A 18 18.00 24.13 5.35
C LEU A 18 16.88 23.52 4.49
N SER A 19 16.66 24.09 3.30
CA SER A 19 15.64 23.59 2.36
C SER A 19 15.96 22.17 1.87
N ILE A 20 17.20 21.95 1.47
CA ILE A 20 17.67 20.63 1.03
C ILE A 20 17.59 19.62 2.19
N PHE A 21 18.07 20.00 3.37
CA PHE A 21 17.99 19.17 4.56
C PHE A 21 16.54 18.78 4.89
N LEU A 22 15.61 19.76 4.85
CA LEU A 22 14.19 19.50 5.11
C LEU A 22 13.60 18.51 4.11
N VAL A 23 13.90 18.66 2.82
CA VAL A 23 13.44 17.73 1.78
C VAL A 23 14.00 16.32 2.02
N PHE A 24 15.30 16.19 2.29
CA PHE A 24 15.91 14.91 2.59
C PHE A 24 15.37 14.28 3.88
N PHE A 25 15.12 15.10 4.90
CA PHE A 25 14.54 14.64 6.15
C PHE A 25 13.11 14.11 5.95
N ILE A 26 12.26 14.86 5.27
CA ILE A 26 10.88 14.44 4.97
C ILE A 26 10.89 13.16 4.14
N ARG A 27 11.69 13.12 3.07
CA ARG A 27 11.82 11.96 2.19
C ARG A 27 12.39 10.72 2.89
N GLY A 28 13.34 10.90 3.80
CA GLY A 28 14.02 9.80 4.48
C GLY A 28 13.26 9.24 5.68
N TYR A 29 12.45 10.07 6.36
CA TYR A 29 11.86 9.72 7.65
C TYR A 29 10.34 9.75 7.69
N VAL A 30 9.67 10.45 6.75
CA VAL A 30 8.21 10.61 6.83
C VAL A 30 7.52 9.92 5.67
N TYR A 31 7.83 10.32 4.44
CA TYR A 31 7.20 9.80 3.24
C TYR A 31 8.23 9.37 2.20
N GLU A 32 8.03 8.19 1.65
CA GLU A 32 8.84 7.65 0.57
C GLU A 32 7.99 7.48 -0.70
N PRO A 33 8.41 8.08 -1.84
CA PRO A 33 7.70 7.88 -3.10
C PRO A 33 8.02 6.52 -3.70
N TRP A 34 6.99 5.76 -4.06
CA TRP A 34 7.10 4.45 -4.70
C TRP A 34 6.29 4.41 -5.98
N GLN A 35 6.84 3.84 -7.04
CA GLN A 35 6.11 3.61 -8.28
C GLN A 35 5.43 2.25 -8.24
N ILE A 36 4.16 2.19 -8.66
CA ILE A 36 3.38 0.96 -8.76
C ILE A 36 3.74 0.25 -10.07
N PRO A 37 4.39 -0.92 -10.01
CA PRO A 37 4.87 -1.61 -11.21
C PRO A 37 3.86 -2.59 -11.79
N SER A 38 2.80 -2.97 -11.06
CA SER A 38 1.86 -4.02 -11.45
C SER A 38 0.41 -3.63 -11.26
N GLY A 39 -0.49 -4.30 -11.98
CA GLY A 39 -1.92 -4.06 -11.91
C GLY A 39 -2.65 -4.82 -10.80
N SER A 40 -1.95 -5.41 -9.82
CA SER A 40 -2.59 -6.23 -8.78
C SER A 40 -3.50 -5.48 -7.82
N MET A 41 -3.40 -4.14 -7.79
CA MET A 41 -4.21 -3.25 -6.95
C MET A 41 -5.22 -2.42 -7.74
N LYS A 42 -5.46 -2.77 -9.01
CA LYS A 42 -6.55 -2.14 -9.81
C LYS A 42 -7.90 -2.45 -9.19
N PRO A 43 -8.83 -1.50 -9.21
CA PRO A 43 -8.80 -0.19 -9.88
C PRO A 43 -8.18 0.94 -9.01
N ASN A 44 -7.92 0.69 -7.72
CA ASN A 44 -7.50 1.74 -6.79
C ASN A 44 -6.10 2.28 -7.09
N LEU A 45 -5.15 1.39 -7.44
CA LEU A 45 -3.81 1.77 -7.91
C LEU A 45 -3.57 1.22 -9.30
N GLU A 46 -3.14 2.09 -10.21
CA GLU A 46 -2.80 1.76 -11.60
C GLU A 46 -1.28 1.60 -11.77
N VAL A 47 -0.89 0.85 -12.81
CA VAL A 47 0.52 0.79 -13.21
C VAL A 47 1.00 2.18 -13.61
N GLY A 48 2.12 2.62 -13.03
CA GLY A 48 2.68 3.95 -13.25
C GLY A 48 2.23 5.00 -12.24
N ASP A 49 1.32 4.67 -11.31
CA ASP A 49 1.02 5.55 -10.17
C ASP A 49 2.24 5.64 -9.25
N PHE A 50 2.55 6.86 -8.81
CA PHE A 50 3.53 7.14 -7.77
C PHE A 50 2.79 7.43 -6.47
N VAL A 51 2.99 6.56 -5.49
CA VAL A 51 2.36 6.66 -4.17
C VAL A 51 3.34 7.16 -3.12
N LEU A 52 2.85 7.98 -2.21
CA LEU A 52 3.58 8.38 -1.00
C LEU A 52 3.31 7.35 0.08
N VAL A 53 4.36 6.67 0.49
CA VAL A 53 4.33 5.66 1.55
C VAL A 53 4.76 6.28 2.86
N ASN A 54 3.87 6.28 3.84
CA ASN A 54 4.12 6.72 5.20
C ASN A 54 4.83 5.62 5.98
N ARG A 55 6.12 5.78 6.23
CA ARG A 55 6.94 4.81 6.97
C ARG A 55 6.62 4.77 8.46
N ASN A 56 6.12 5.88 9.00
CA ASN A 56 5.81 6.03 10.41
C ASN A 56 4.34 5.73 10.75
N ALA A 57 3.54 5.28 9.76
CA ALA A 57 2.13 4.95 9.98
C ALA A 57 1.92 3.91 11.10
N TYR A 58 2.88 3.02 11.27
CA TYR A 58 2.82 1.89 12.22
C TYR A 58 3.91 1.92 13.29
N GLY A 59 4.35 3.12 13.68
CA GLY A 59 5.38 3.35 14.69
C GLY A 59 6.57 4.11 14.14
N LEU A 60 7.32 4.75 15.04
CA LEU A 60 8.52 5.50 14.69
C LEU A 60 9.68 4.54 14.48
N GLU A 61 10.26 4.57 13.28
CA GLU A 61 11.46 3.82 12.97
C GLU A 61 12.69 4.45 13.66
N ILE A 62 13.45 3.64 14.39
CA ILE A 62 14.68 4.11 15.01
C ILE A 62 15.80 4.09 13.95
N PRO A 63 16.42 5.24 13.65
CA PRO A 63 17.53 5.30 12.71
C PRO A 63 18.64 4.32 13.09
N PHE A 64 19.23 3.67 12.08
CA PHE A 64 20.39 2.76 12.23
C PHE A 64 20.13 1.43 12.96
N THR A 65 18.90 1.10 13.37
CA THR A 65 18.58 -0.15 14.09
C THR A 65 17.95 -1.23 13.21
N GLY A 66 17.85 -1.02 11.90
CA GLY A 66 17.35 -2.04 10.96
C GLY A 66 15.86 -2.36 11.14
N ARG A 67 14.97 -1.42 10.88
CA ARG A 67 13.49 -1.56 10.92
C ARG A 67 12.87 -1.74 12.30
N SER A 68 13.61 -1.56 13.38
CA SER A 68 13.02 -1.55 14.72
C SER A 68 12.14 -0.31 14.89
N LYS A 69 10.89 -0.52 15.31
CA LYS A 69 9.91 0.54 15.56
C LYS A 69 9.61 0.65 17.05
N ILE A 70 9.49 1.89 17.53
CA ILE A 70 8.95 2.20 18.86
C ILE A 70 7.50 2.66 18.73
N PHE A 71 6.69 2.41 19.75
CA PHE A 71 5.24 2.67 19.75
C PHE A 71 4.54 1.96 18.57
N SER A 72 4.92 0.68 18.33
CA SER A 72 4.37 -0.09 17.20
C SER A 72 2.86 -0.24 17.36
N LYS A 73 2.15 0.11 16.28
CA LYS A 73 0.74 -0.15 16.09
C LYS A 73 0.60 -0.81 14.72
N GLY A 74 0.04 -2.00 14.69
CA GLY A 74 -0.18 -2.72 13.44
C GLY A 74 -1.15 -1.99 12.50
N PRO A 75 -1.17 -2.35 11.21
CA PRO A 75 -2.12 -1.81 10.24
C PRO A 75 -3.57 -2.15 10.60
N GLU A 76 -4.47 -1.26 10.20
CA GLU A 76 -5.91 -1.47 10.32
C GLU A 76 -6.44 -2.22 9.09
N ILE A 77 -7.54 -2.96 9.29
CA ILE A 77 -8.24 -3.65 8.19
C ILE A 77 -8.70 -2.63 7.15
N GLY A 78 -8.49 -2.96 5.87
CA GLY A 78 -8.79 -2.09 4.75
C GLY A 78 -7.67 -1.11 4.36
N GLU A 79 -6.56 -1.03 5.09
CA GLU A 79 -5.41 -0.21 4.71
C GLU A 79 -4.58 -0.88 3.61
N ILE A 80 -4.02 -0.06 2.71
CA ILE A 80 -3.07 -0.53 1.69
C ILE A 80 -1.66 -0.38 2.25
N VAL A 81 -0.96 -1.50 2.34
CA VAL A 81 0.40 -1.58 2.90
C VAL A 81 1.43 -1.93 1.85
N VAL A 82 2.61 -1.35 2.01
CA VAL A 82 3.83 -1.78 1.34
C VAL A 82 4.60 -2.68 2.29
N PHE A 83 5.01 -3.84 1.82
CA PHE A 83 5.69 -4.84 2.63
C PHE A 83 6.63 -5.71 1.79
N PHE A 84 7.49 -6.47 2.44
CA PHE A 84 8.39 -7.43 1.81
C PHE A 84 7.91 -8.85 2.12
N PRO A 85 7.39 -9.58 1.12
CA PRO A 85 6.81 -10.90 1.35
C PRO A 85 7.88 -11.95 1.68
N PRO A 86 7.54 -13.00 2.45
CA PRO A 86 8.53 -13.99 2.92
C PRO A 86 9.24 -14.74 1.78
N HIS A 87 8.54 -14.97 0.67
CA HIS A 87 9.11 -15.66 -0.50
C HIS A 87 9.97 -14.75 -1.42
N LYS A 88 9.92 -13.41 -1.23
CA LYS A 88 10.71 -12.40 -1.97
C LYS A 88 11.08 -11.23 -1.07
N PRO A 89 11.98 -11.42 -0.10
CA PRO A 89 12.26 -10.41 0.95
C PRO A 89 12.97 -9.15 0.44
N THR A 90 13.38 -9.12 -0.82
CA THR A 90 14.04 -7.96 -1.45
C THR A 90 13.15 -7.19 -2.41
N VAL A 91 11.97 -7.74 -2.74
CA VAL A 91 11.03 -7.12 -3.68
C VAL A 91 9.79 -6.65 -2.92
N PRO A 92 9.51 -5.35 -2.91
CA PRO A 92 8.34 -4.83 -2.21
C PRO A 92 7.05 -5.16 -2.95
N PHE A 93 6.02 -5.51 -2.18
CA PHE A 93 4.66 -5.72 -2.64
C PHE A 93 3.73 -4.69 -2.04
N VAL A 94 2.64 -4.42 -2.76
CA VAL A 94 1.57 -3.52 -2.30
C VAL A 94 0.27 -4.31 -2.32
N LYS A 95 -0.41 -4.42 -1.16
CA LYS A 95 -1.68 -5.14 -1.01
C LYS A 95 -2.53 -4.48 0.07
N ARG A 96 -3.82 -4.84 0.09
CA ARG A 96 -4.77 -4.42 1.11
C ARG A 96 -4.80 -5.42 2.27
N VAL A 97 -4.81 -4.90 3.48
CA VAL A 97 -4.98 -5.71 4.71
C VAL A 97 -6.45 -6.11 4.81
N ILE A 98 -6.70 -7.42 4.86
CA ILE A 98 -8.05 -7.98 4.92
C ILE A 98 -8.35 -8.53 6.31
N ALA A 99 -7.36 -9.14 6.96
CA ALA A 99 -7.53 -9.70 8.29
C ALA A 99 -6.21 -9.65 9.07
N LYS A 100 -6.29 -9.71 10.39
CA LYS A 100 -5.17 -9.66 11.34
C LYS A 100 -5.18 -10.87 12.27
N GLY A 101 -4.15 -10.99 13.09
CA GLY A 101 -4.02 -12.09 14.05
C GLY A 101 -5.29 -12.34 14.85
N GLY A 102 -5.68 -13.62 14.95
CA GLY A 102 -6.92 -14.08 15.58
C GLY A 102 -8.14 -14.18 14.65
N ASP A 103 -8.15 -13.48 13.50
CA ASP A 103 -9.28 -13.55 12.57
C ASP A 103 -9.31 -14.90 11.81
N THR A 104 -10.52 -15.36 11.53
CA THR A 104 -10.75 -16.52 10.65
C THR A 104 -11.21 -16.04 9.28
N ILE A 105 -10.58 -16.57 8.23
CA ILE A 105 -10.82 -16.16 6.85
C ILE A 105 -11.39 -17.34 6.06
N SER A 106 -12.41 -17.05 5.25
CA SER A 106 -12.80 -17.90 4.13
C SER A 106 -12.93 -17.06 2.86
N TYR A 107 -12.51 -17.62 1.74
CA TYR A 107 -12.67 -17.03 0.41
C TYR A 107 -13.33 -18.06 -0.49
N VAL A 108 -14.61 -17.89 -0.74
CA VAL A 108 -15.45 -18.88 -1.44
C VAL A 108 -16.25 -18.18 -2.51
N ASN A 109 -16.22 -18.72 -3.73
CA ASN A 109 -16.93 -18.14 -4.86
C ASN A 109 -16.66 -16.63 -5.05
N LYS A 110 -15.39 -16.22 -4.89
CA LYS A 110 -14.92 -14.83 -4.99
C LYS A 110 -15.44 -13.87 -3.90
N ARG A 111 -16.03 -14.40 -2.84
CA ARG A 111 -16.49 -13.62 -1.69
C ARG A 111 -15.60 -13.85 -0.48
N LEU A 112 -15.30 -12.79 0.23
CA LEU A 112 -14.55 -12.83 1.49
C LEU A 112 -15.51 -12.95 2.66
N TYR A 113 -15.15 -13.82 3.61
CA TYR A 113 -15.81 -13.97 4.89
C TYR A 113 -14.74 -13.83 5.97
N ILE A 114 -14.93 -12.89 6.89
CA ILE A 114 -14.05 -12.67 8.03
C ILE A 114 -14.85 -12.92 9.30
N ASN A 115 -14.38 -13.84 10.13
CA ASN A 115 -15.09 -14.25 11.35
C ASN A 115 -16.54 -14.71 11.08
N ARG A 116 -16.75 -15.34 9.89
CA ARG A 116 -18.05 -15.78 9.35
C ARG A 116 -18.97 -14.68 8.88
N GLU A 117 -18.53 -13.41 8.88
CA GLU A 117 -19.27 -12.27 8.30
C GLU A 117 -18.80 -12.05 6.88
N GLU A 118 -19.75 -11.97 5.95
CA GLU A 118 -19.48 -11.70 4.54
C GLU A 118 -19.12 -10.22 4.34
N TYR A 119 -18.07 -9.95 3.55
CA TYR A 119 -17.84 -8.63 3.00
C TYR A 119 -18.82 -8.38 1.85
N GLU A 120 -19.72 -7.44 2.05
CA GLU A 120 -20.74 -7.11 1.06
C GLU A 120 -20.10 -6.60 -0.23
N GLN A 121 -20.59 -7.10 -1.37
CA GLN A 121 -20.11 -6.70 -2.69
C GLN A 121 -21.26 -6.18 -3.52
N GLU A 122 -21.13 -4.98 -4.07
CA GLU A 122 -22.08 -4.36 -4.98
C GLU A 122 -21.44 -4.14 -6.35
N LEU A 123 -22.10 -4.62 -7.41
CA LEU A 123 -21.62 -4.44 -8.78
C LEU A 123 -21.81 -2.99 -9.22
N VAL A 124 -20.72 -2.32 -9.59
CA VAL A 124 -20.72 -0.95 -10.10
C VAL A 124 -20.80 -0.92 -11.62
N GLN A 125 -19.94 -1.72 -12.28
CA GLN A 125 -19.93 -1.80 -13.75
C GLN A 125 -19.31 -3.11 -14.23
N THR A 126 -19.69 -3.49 -15.45
CA THR A 126 -19.04 -4.58 -16.20
C THR A 126 -18.56 -4.01 -17.54
N ASP A 127 -17.31 -4.27 -17.91
CA ASP A 127 -16.79 -3.84 -19.21
C ASP A 127 -17.14 -4.84 -20.33
N ALA A 128 -16.84 -4.47 -21.59
CA ALA A 128 -17.12 -5.30 -22.76
C ALA A 128 -16.36 -6.65 -22.77
N PHE A 129 -15.36 -6.83 -21.91
CA PHE A 129 -14.59 -8.06 -21.77
C PHE A 129 -15.04 -8.91 -20.57
N GLY A 130 -16.14 -8.51 -19.92
CA GLY A 130 -16.69 -9.20 -18.75
C GLY A 130 -15.88 -8.97 -17.48
N VAL A 131 -15.09 -7.90 -17.42
CA VAL A 131 -14.40 -7.49 -16.21
C VAL A 131 -15.36 -6.67 -15.35
N GLU A 132 -15.55 -7.11 -14.11
CA GLU A 132 -16.44 -6.49 -13.15
C GLU A 132 -15.67 -5.60 -12.18
N ILE A 133 -16.16 -4.39 -11.98
CA ILE A 133 -15.75 -3.52 -10.88
C ILE A 133 -16.88 -3.55 -9.84
N LEU A 134 -16.52 -3.94 -8.64
CA LEU A 134 -17.45 -4.00 -7.51
C LEU A 134 -16.96 -3.08 -6.40
N THR A 135 -17.88 -2.57 -5.63
CA THR A 135 -17.59 -1.99 -4.33
C THR A 135 -17.66 -3.10 -3.29
N GLU A 136 -16.63 -3.23 -2.48
CA GLU A 136 -16.60 -4.15 -1.35
C GLU A 136 -16.57 -3.36 -0.04
N ASN A 137 -17.47 -3.73 0.87
CA ASN A 137 -17.66 -3.10 2.17
C ASN A 137 -17.41 -4.12 3.27
N ASN A 138 -16.52 -3.77 4.20
CA ASN A 138 -16.18 -4.58 5.36
C ASN A 138 -16.70 -3.99 6.69
N ASN A 139 -17.75 -3.15 6.63
CA ASN A 139 -18.32 -2.41 7.77
C ASN A 139 -17.37 -1.36 8.41
N ILE A 140 -16.11 -1.27 7.94
CA ILE A 140 -15.10 -0.30 8.41
C ILE A 140 -14.73 0.64 7.26
N LYS A 141 -14.52 0.07 6.09
CA LYS A 141 -14.11 0.79 4.87
C LYS A 141 -14.81 0.22 3.65
N GLU A 142 -15.05 1.10 2.71
CA GLU A 142 -15.56 0.79 1.39
C GLU A 142 -14.48 1.07 0.35
N TYR A 143 -14.24 0.14 -0.56
CA TYR A 143 -13.25 0.25 -1.61
C TYR A 143 -13.63 -0.56 -2.84
N SER A 144 -13.11 -0.17 -3.99
CA SER A 144 -13.39 -0.87 -5.25
C SER A 144 -12.48 -2.09 -5.39
N ILE A 145 -13.06 -3.18 -5.91
CA ILE A 145 -12.33 -4.40 -6.29
C ILE A 145 -12.61 -4.72 -7.75
N ARG A 146 -11.77 -5.58 -8.32
CA ARG A 146 -11.88 -6.01 -9.69
C ARG A 146 -11.93 -7.53 -9.78
N HIS A 147 -12.98 -8.04 -10.43
CA HIS A 147 -13.07 -9.44 -10.83
C HIS A 147 -12.91 -9.59 -12.34
N MET A 148 -12.33 -10.71 -12.75
CA MET A 148 -12.21 -11.13 -14.14
C MET A 148 -12.92 -12.46 -14.30
N GLN A 149 -13.17 -12.88 -15.55
CA GLN A 149 -13.74 -14.22 -15.83
C GLN A 149 -12.67 -15.31 -15.64
N ARG A 150 -12.21 -15.48 -14.39
CA ARG A 150 -11.26 -16.54 -14.01
C ARG A 150 -11.76 -17.23 -12.75
N THR A 151 -11.47 -18.51 -12.62
CA THR A 151 -11.67 -19.26 -11.39
C THR A 151 -10.57 -18.92 -10.40
N SER A 152 -10.91 -18.66 -9.15
CA SER A 152 -9.98 -18.60 -8.03
C SER A 152 -10.19 -19.83 -7.14
N ALA A 153 -9.11 -20.27 -6.50
CA ALA A 153 -9.21 -21.34 -5.52
C ALA A 153 -9.95 -20.86 -4.27
N ASP A 154 -10.85 -21.69 -3.77
CA ASP A 154 -11.52 -21.42 -2.51
C ASP A 154 -10.60 -21.70 -1.32
N ILE A 155 -10.76 -20.91 -0.26
CA ILE A 155 -10.08 -21.04 1.01
C ILE A 155 -11.14 -21.17 2.09
N PHE A 156 -11.02 -22.18 2.96
CA PHE A 156 -11.97 -22.43 4.03
C PHE A 156 -11.30 -22.31 5.39
N GLU A 157 -11.89 -21.55 6.29
CA GLU A 157 -11.56 -21.45 7.72
C GLU A 157 -10.06 -21.38 8.06
N LEU A 158 -9.35 -20.46 7.40
CA LEU A 158 -7.94 -20.20 7.66
C LEU A 158 -7.80 -19.17 8.79
N VAL A 159 -7.19 -19.55 9.91
CA VAL A 159 -6.95 -18.65 11.05
C VAL A 159 -5.64 -17.89 10.86
N VAL A 160 -5.67 -16.57 11.00
CA VAL A 160 -4.48 -15.70 10.93
C VAL A 160 -3.68 -15.84 12.23
N PRO A 161 -2.39 -16.22 12.18
CA PRO A 161 -1.55 -16.27 13.37
C PRO A 161 -1.36 -14.89 14.02
N GLU A 162 -1.20 -14.87 15.34
CA GLU A 162 -0.88 -13.63 16.08
C GLU A 162 0.36 -12.94 15.51
N GLY A 163 0.32 -11.59 15.47
CA GLY A 163 1.39 -10.77 14.88
C GLY A 163 1.53 -10.89 13.36
N SER A 164 0.53 -11.48 12.69
CA SER A 164 0.50 -11.66 11.24
C SER A 164 -0.75 -11.04 10.62
N TYR A 165 -0.70 -10.83 9.31
CA TYR A 165 -1.78 -10.24 8.52
C TYR A 165 -2.03 -11.05 7.25
N PHE A 166 -3.29 -11.07 6.83
CA PHE A 166 -3.70 -11.59 5.54
C PHE A 166 -3.98 -10.42 4.60
N VAL A 167 -3.28 -10.40 3.48
CA VAL A 167 -3.32 -9.29 2.54
C VAL A 167 -3.73 -9.76 1.16
N VAL A 168 -4.61 -9.00 0.49
CA VAL A 168 -5.15 -9.37 -0.82
C VAL A 168 -5.05 -8.17 -1.77
N GLY A 169 -4.83 -8.45 -3.05
CA GLY A 169 -4.89 -7.43 -4.08
C GLY A 169 -6.33 -7.08 -4.46
N ASP A 170 -6.57 -5.81 -4.76
CA ASP A 170 -7.89 -5.34 -5.18
C ASP A 170 -8.28 -5.92 -6.56
N ASN A 171 -7.30 -6.25 -7.41
CA ASN A 171 -7.50 -7.01 -8.64
C ASN A 171 -7.53 -8.52 -8.31
N ARG A 172 -8.65 -8.99 -7.77
CA ARG A 172 -8.83 -10.30 -7.14
C ARG A 172 -8.32 -11.46 -7.96
N ASP A 173 -8.59 -11.48 -9.24
CA ASP A 173 -8.22 -12.58 -10.13
C ASP A 173 -6.87 -12.41 -10.83
N ASN A 174 -6.17 -11.29 -10.56
CA ASN A 174 -4.84 -11.02 -11.10
C ASN A 174 -3.90 -10.47 -10.03
N SER A 175 -3.84 -11.15 -8.91
CA SER A 175 -2.99 -10.79 -7.78
C SER A 175 -2.33 -12.04 -7.18
N ASN A 176 -1.01 -11.98 -7.05
CA ASN A 176 -0.25 -12.93 -6.26
C ASN A 176 -0.16 -12.39 -4.82
N ASP A 177 -0.95 -12.95 -3.92
CA ASP A 177 -1.15 -12.44 -2.56
C ASP A 177 -1.29 -13.59 -1.53
N SER A 178 -1.73 -13.27 -0.32
CA SER A 178 -1.82 -14.22 0.79
C SER A 178 -2.64 -15.46 0.48
N ARG A 179 -3.53 -15.41 -0.49
CA ARG A 179 -4.26 -16.63 -0.96
C ARG A 179 -3.34 -17.68 -1.56
N SER A 180 -2.17 -17.26 -2.07
CA SER A 180 -1.22 -18.17 -2.71
C SER A 180 -0.03 -18.53 -1.82
N TRP A 181 0.47 -17.60 -0.98
CA TRP A 181 1.72 -17.78 -0.23
C TRP A 181 1.57 -17.57 1.28
N GLY A 182 0.34 -17.31 1.79
CA GLY A 182 0.05 -17.25 3.22
C GLY A 182 0.20 -15.85 3.82
N PHE A 183 0.61 -15.79 5.08
CA PHE A 183 0.58 -14.57 5.89
C PHE A 183 1.85 -13.74 5.75
N ILE A 184 1.73 -12.43 6.05
CA ILE A 184 2.87 -11.53 6.29
C ILE A 184 2.97 -11.23 7.77
N LYS A 185 4.19 -11.08 8.26
CA LYS A 185 4.45 -10.65 9.64
C LYS A 185 4.45 -9.13 9.73
N GLU A 186 4.09 -8.59 10.90
CA GLU A 186 4.10 -7.15 11.16
C GLU A 186 5.47 -6.54 10.85
N GLU A 187 6.56 -7.19 11.20
CA GLU A 187 7.94 -6.75 10.95
C GLU A 187 8.31 -6.62 9.47
N SER A 188 7.57 -7.29 8.56
CA SER A 188 7.78 -7.20 7.12
C SER A 188 7.12 -5.97 6.49
N ILE A 189 6.26 -5.27 7.24
CA ILE A 189 5.49 -4.13 6.76
C ILE A 189 6.37 -2.88 6.78
N TRP A 190 6.54 -2.29 5.59
CA TRP A 190 7.35 -1.09 5.40
C TRP A 190 6.60 0.18 5.79
N GLY A 191 5.37 0.33 5.32
CA GLY A 191 4.55 1.50 5.58
C GLY A 191 3.19 1.43 4.91
N ARG A 192 2.42 2.50 5.05
CA ARG A 192 1.09 2.66 4.46
C ARG A 192 1.14 3.51 3.21
N ALA A 193 0.46 3.09 2.15
CA ALA A 193 0.26 3.91 0.97
C ALA A 193 -0.86 4.93 1.23
N ASP A 194 -0.51 6.20 1.40
CA ASP A 194 -1.46 7.24 1.82
C ASP A 194 -2.01 8.05 0.65
N PHE A 195 -1.19 8.36 -0.35
CA PHE A 195 -1.53 9.33 -1.37
C PHE A 195 -0.90 9.01 -2.73
N ILE A 196 -1.67 9.11 -3.81
CA ILE A 196 -1.16 9.13 -5.19
C ILE A 196 -0.82 10.58 -5.52
N TRP A 197 0.44 10.89 -5.83
CA TRP A 197 0.82 12.26 -6.15
C TRP A 197 1.09 12.51 -7.63
N LEU A 198 1.32 11.43 -8.39
CA LEU A 198 1.62 11.47 -9.81
C LEU A 198 1.26 10.12 -10.44
N SER A 199 0.82 10.11 -11.68
CA SER A 199 0.75 8.93 -12.54
C SER A 199 1.59 9.18 -13.79
N TRP A 200 2.57 8.30 -14.05
CA TRP A 200 3.44 8.43 -15.21
C TRP A 200 3.86 7.06 -15.73
N LYS A 201 3.56 6.82 -17.00
CA LYS A 201 3.99 5.63 -17.75
C LYS A 201 5.01 6.04 -18.80
N SER A 202 5.93 5.13 -19.11
CA SER A 202 6.93 5.36 -20.16
C SER A 202 6.25 5.67 -21.49
N GLY A 203 6.67 6.77 -22.14
CA GLY A 203 6.08 7.24 -23.40
C GLY A 203 4.83 8.13 -23.26
N GLU A 204 4.34 8.36 -22.06
CA GLU A 204 3.22 9.27 -21.77
C GLU A 204 3.69 10.52 -21.04
N TRP A 205 2.87 11.59 -21.06
CA TRP A 205 3.11 12.76 -20.21
C TRP A 205 2.69 12.48 -18.77
N PRO A 206 3.39 13.07 -17.78
CA PRO A 206 2.97 13.00 -16.37
C PRO A 206 1.51 13.47 -16.21
N ASN A 207 0.73 12.69 -15.46
CA ASN A 207 -0.69 12.93 -15.24
C ASN A 207 -1.01 13.07 -13.74
N PHE A 208 -1.67 14.15 -13.37
CA PHE A 208 -2.07 14.45 -11.99
C PHE A 208 -3.56 14.21 -11.73
N SER A 209 -4.35 13.76 -12.73
CA SER A 209 -5.79 13.55 -12.58
C SER A 209 -6.15 12.49 -11.53
N ARG A 210 -5.22 11.57 -11.24
CA ARG A 210 -5.35 10.54 -10.22
C ARG A 210 -4.80 10.94 -8.86
N ALA A 211 -4.23 12.17 -8.73
CA ALA A 211 -3.69 12.63 -7.46
C ALA A 211 -4.78 12.73 -6.40
N GLY A 212 -4.56 12.08 -5.25
CA GLY A 212 -5.54 12.02 -4.18
C GLY A 212 -5.19 10.95 -3.14
N LYS A 213 -6.01 10.88 -2.09
CA LYS A 213 -5.88 9.81 -1.08
C LYS A 213 -6.09 8.44 -1.73
N VAL A 214 -5.28 7.50 -1.31
CA VAL A 214 -5.47 6.08 -1.63
C VAL A 214 -6.71 5.60 -0.87
N LYS A 215 -7.65 4.98 -1.60
CA LYS A 215 -8.93 4.50 -1.05
C LYS A 215 -8.83 3.07 -0.54
#